data_c7b1e2ad8c9bdd57e6982e14240b2504
#
_entry.id   c7b1e2ad8c9bdd57e6982e14240b2504
#
_cell.length_a   1.000
_cell.length_b   1.000
_cell.length_c   1.000
_cell.angle_alpha   90.00
_cell.angle_beta   90.00
_cell.angle_gamma   90.00
#
_symmetry.space_group_name_H-M   'P 1'
#
loop_
_entity.id
_entity.type
_entity.pdbx_description
1 polymer ?
#
loop_
_entity_poly.entity_id
_entity_poly.type
_entity_poly.pdbx_seq_one_letter_code
_entity_poly.pdbx_strand_id
1 'polypeptide(L)'
;TKVGDYEVAGTVDDGSSSAAAKLTVHVVADPNGSSTPEPEPEPLVGWIEGKATKTTISPDSEATWSPAEGKLNDGVVVDDTWPTTDDQNVNDKVWGSWGKAKDGMYAQYDFGQSVTIDQSRAQFWANFAETDDSKGGLEVPDAWKIQYLAEDGSWKDVEPTEDYTVVRNSPASRADTDAKGWSAVTFKPVTTKSLRLVLTPYTGSSTFGAAVAEWGVHGIDGTEPEPTPVDKTALKSALDTANGLSLIHIS
;
A
#
# COMPACT_ATOMS: atom_id res chain seq x y z
N THR A 1 -14.03 -12.28 -23.37
CA THR A 1 -15.43 -12.77 -23.30
C THR A 1 -15.62 -13.77 -24.41
N LYS A 2 -16.08 -15.01 -24.12
CA LYS A 2 -16.36 -16.01 -25.16
C LYS A 2 -17.66 -15.65 -25.87
N VAL A 3 -17.67 -15.83 -27.19
CA VAL A 3 -18.87 -15.73 -28.00
C VAL A 3 -19.83 -16.84 -27.58
N GLY A 4 -21.11 -16.55 -27.42
CA GLY A 4 -22.14 -17.52 -27.03
C GLY A 4 -23.34 -16.88 -26.35
N ASP A 5 -24.30 -17.71 -26.03
CA ASP A 5 -25.48 -17.32 -25.32
C ASP A 5 -25.34 -17.60 -23.83
N TYR A 6 -25.60 -16.58 -23.02
CA TYR A 6 -25.50 -16.63 -21.57
C TYR A 6 -26.89 -16.38 -20.99
N GLU A 7 -27.36 -17.31 -20.15
CA GLU A 7 -28.60 -17.13 -19.40
C GLU A 7 -28.29 -16.47 -18.03
N VAL A 8 -28.86 -15.31 -17.79
CA VAL A 8 -28.86 -14.66 -16.50
C VAL A 8 -30.22 -14.83 -15.86
N ALA A 9 -30.27 -15.53 -14.74
CA ALA A 9 -31.50 -15.72 -13.97
C ALA A 9 -31.47 -14.86 -12.71
N GLY A 10 -32.56 -14.18 -12.44
CA GLY A 10 -32.77 -13.38 -11.23
C GLY A 10 -34.14 -13.67 -10.62
N THR A 11 -34.20 -13.60 -9.28
CA THR A 11 -35.45 -13.71 -8.54
C THR A 11 -35.71 -12.43 -7.78
N VAL A 12 -36.88 -11.87 -7.89
CA VAL A 12 -37.32 -10.75 -7.06
C VAL A 12 -38.35 -11.29 -6.07
N ASP A 13 -38.12 -11.02 -4.79
CA ASP A 13 -38.97 -11.43 -3.69
C ASP A 13 -39.37 -10.18 -2.89
N ASP A 14 -40.69 -10.00 -2.68
CA ASP A 14 -41.24 -8.88 -1.89
C ASP A 14 -41.69 -9.32 -0.48
N GLY A 15 -41.32 -10.53 -0.08
CA GLY A 15 -41.66 -11.10 1.23
C GLY A 15 -43.05 -11.76 1.26
N SER A 16 -43.87 -11.62 0.20
CA SER A 16 -45.18 -12.24 0.07
C SER A 16 -45.33 -13.06 -1.23
N SER A 17 -44.54 -12.70 -2.23
CA SER A 17 -44.48 -13.39 -3.52
C SER A 17 -43.08 -13.33 -4.12
N SER A 18 -42.73 -14.34 -4.92
CA SER A 18 -41.45 -14.42 -5.61
C SER A 18 -41.71 -14.58 -7.12
N ALA A 19 -41.00 -13.77 -7.90
CA ALA A 19 -41.00 -13.84 -9.35
C ALA A 19 -39.59 -14.09 -9.89
N ALA A 20 -39.43 -15.12 -10.70
CA ALA A 20 -38.19 -15.41 -11.40
C ALA A 20 -38.22 -14.81 -12.81
N ALA A 21 -37.13 -14.14 -13.19
CA ALA A 21 -36.89 -13.64 -14.53
C ALA A 21 -35.63 -14.26 -15.11
N LYS A 22 -35.65 -14.57 -16.39
CA LYS A 22 -34.50 -15.02 -17.15
C LYS A 22 -34.22 -14.06 -18.31
N LEU A 23 -32.98 -13.72 -18.49
CA LEU A 23 -32.51 -12.90 -19.60
C LEU A 23 -31.44 -13.70 -20.36
N THR A 24 -31.62 -13.85 -21.66
CA THR A 24 -30.56 -14.40 -22.51
C THR A 24 -29.73 -13.26 -23.08
N VAL A 25 -28.45 -13.26 -22.79
CA VAL A 25 -27.49 -12.32 -23.33
C VAL A 25 -26.74 -13.00 -24.47
N HIS A 26 -26.93 -12.51 -25.70
CA HIS A 26 -26.22 -12.99 -26.87
C HIS A 26 -24.91 -12.21 -27.03
N VAL A 27 -23.81 -12.87 -26.79
CA VAL A 27 -22.47 -12.29 -27.05
C VAL A 27 -22.04 -12.74 -28.45
N VAL A 28 -22.05 -11.83 -29.40
CA VAL A 28 -21.61 -12.05 -30.76
C VAL A 28 -20.21 -11.54 -31.00
N ALA A 29 -19.46 -12.16 -31.90
CA ALA A 29 -18.20 -11.61 -32.34
C ALA A 29 -18.45 -10.27 -33.04
N ASP A 30 -17.63 -9.27 -32.74
CA ASP A 30 -17.65 -8.02 -33.47
C ASP A 30 -17.21 -8.30 -34.94
N PRO A 31 -18.05 -8.10 -35.94
CA PRO A 31 -17.71 -8.38 -37.33
C PRO A 31 -16.57 -7.49 -37.87
N ASN A 32 -16.25 -6.40 -37.19
CA ASN A 32 -15.14 -5.49 -37.49
C ASN A 32 -14.01 -5.54 -36.45
N GLY A 33 -14.20 -6.33 -35.41
CA GLY A 33 -13.28 -6.39 -34.30
C GLY A 33 -12.07 -7.27 -34.62
N SER A 34 -10.93 -6.65 -34.69
CA SER A 34 -9.70 -7.35 -34.36
C SER A 34 -9.82 -7.76 -32.89
N SER A 35 -10.13 -9.03 -32.64
CA SER A 35 -10.17 -9.60 -31.28
C SER A 35 -8.77 -9.86 -30.74
N THR A 36 -7.87 -8.89 -30.92
CA THR A 36 -6.67 -8.87 -30.13
C THR A 36 -7.13 -8.46 -28.71
N PRO A 37 -7.07 -9.33 -27.71
CA PRO A 37 -7.35 -8.91 -26.35
C PRO A 37 -6.46 -7.69 -26.08
N GLU A 38 -7.05 -6.65 -25.51
CA GLU A 38 -6.26 -5.53 -25.00
C GLU A 38 -5.15 -6.14 -24.12
N PRO A 39 -3.88 -5.85 -24.42
CA PRO A 39 -2.79 -6.43 -23.66
C PRO A 39 -3.04 -6.11 -22.17
N GLU A 40 -2.95 -7.12 -21.34
CA GLU A 40 -2.95 -6.89 -19.89
C GLU A 40 -1.86 -5.88 -19.56
N PRO A 41 -2.14 -4.90 -18.71
CA PRO A 41 -1.14 -3.92 -18.33
C PRO A 41 0.07 -4.63 -17.71
N GLU A 42 1.25 -4.24 -18.17
CA GLU A 42 2.51 -4.79 -17.67
C GLU A 42 2.62 -4.57 -16.14
N PRO A 43 3.15 -5.56 -15.40
CA PRO A 43 3.37 -5.43 -13.96
C PRO A 43 4.28 -4.23 -13.64
N LEU A 44 3.90 -3.46 -12.64
CA LEU A 44 4.75 -2.40 -12.11
C LEU A 44 5.74 -3.01 -11.11
N VAL A 45 7.03 -3.01 -11.41
CA VAL A 45 8.09 -3.62 -10.61
C VAL A 45 9.12 -2.59 -10.18
N GLY A 46 9.66 -2.74 -8.98
CA GLY A 46 10.60 -1.80 -8.35
C GLY A 46 9.86 -0.70 -7.58
N TRP A 47 10.47 0.46 -7.42
CA TRP A 47 9.85 1.60 -6.77
C TRP A 47 8.87 2.25 -7.74
N ILE A 48 7.58 2.19 -7.41
CA ILE A 48 6.47 2.51 -8.33
C ILE A 48 5.64 3.72 -7.91
N GLU A 49 6.01 4.45 -6.90
CA GLU A 49 5.29 5.65 -6.42
C GLU A 49 5.02 6.67 -7.52
N GLY A 50 5.99 6.89 -8.41
CA GLY A 50 5.85 7.77 -9.57
C GLY A 50 4.90 7.26 -10.66
N LYS A 51 4.34 6.04 -10.51
CA LYS A 51 3.32 5.45 -11.39
C LYS A 51 1.91 5.60 -10.85
N ALA A 52 1.73 6.18 -9.66
CA ALA A 52 0.41 6.51 -9.15
C ALA A 52 -0.31 7.46 -10.11
N THR A 53 -1.53 7.10 -10.48
CA THR A 53 -2.38 7.92 -11.37
C THR A 53 -3.09 9.03 -10.62
N LYS A 54 -3.20 8.88 -9.30
CA LYS A 54 -3.79 9.86 -8.39
C LYS A 54 -3.18 9.74 -7.00
N THR A 55 -2.91 10.88 -6.40
CA THR A 55 -2.57 11.02 -4.98
C THR A 55 -3.71 11.72 -4.25
N THR A 56 -4.04 11.27 -3.06
CA THR A 56 -5.04 11.89 -2.18
C THR A 56 -4.44 12.01 -0.79
N ILE A 57 -4.70 13.10 -0.09
CA ILE A 57 -4.23 13.35 1.28
C ILE A 57 -5.41 13.70 2.20
N SER A 58 -5.31 13.34 3.47
CA SER A 58 -6.26 13.70 4.51
C SER A 58 -5.51 13.95 5.85
N PRO A 59 -5.62 15.13 6.44
CA PRO A 59 -6.40 16.30 5.99
C PRO A 59 -5.87 16.84 4.65
N ASP A 60 -6.76 17.45 3.89
CA ASP A 60 -6.42 18.05 2.60
C ASP A 60 -5.55 19.32 2.72
N SER A 61 -5.16 19.87 1.57
CA SER A 61 -4.23 20.98 1.49
C SER A 61 -4.72 22.28 2.14
N GLU A 62 -6.03 22.51 2.31
CA GLU A 62 -6.55 23.70 2.99
C GLU A 62 -6.23 23.68 4.49
N ALA A 63 -5.97 22.51 5.00
CA ALA A 63 -5.65 22.29 6.39
C ALA A 63 -4.16 22.35 6.66
N THR A 64 -3.31 22.52 5.66
CA THR A 64 -1.90 22.28 5.79
C THR A 64 -1.05 23.47 5.45
N TRP A 65 0.02 23.57 6.19
CA TRP A 65 1.12 24.48 5.95
C TRP A 65 1.84 24.20 4.61
N SER A 66 1.68 23.00 4.05
CA SER A 66 2.26 22.60 2.79
C SER A 66 1.24 21.84 1.93
N PRO A 67 0.90 22.35 0.76
CA PRO A 67 0.01 21.69 -0.19
C PRO A 67 0.81 20.63 -0.95
N ALA A 68 0.62 19.37 -0.64
CA ALA A 68 1.63 18.44 -1.08
C ALA A 68 1.12 17.19 -1.78
N GLU A 69 0.02 17.27 -2.51
CA GLU A 69 -0.42 16.11 -3.31
C GLU A 69 0.67 15.60 -4.26
N GLY A 70 1.47 16.48 -4.84
CA GLY A 70 2.57 16.13 -5.73
C GLY A 70 3.94 15.99 -5.07
N LYS A 71 4.05 16.09 -3.72
CA LYS A 71 5.34 16.06 -3.02
C LYS A 71 5.73 14.69 -2.51
N LEU A 72 4.76 13.80 -2.40
CA LEU A 72 4.98 12.47 -1.84
C LEU A 72 5.66 11.51 -2.81
N ASN A 73 5.72 11.85 -4.10
CA ASN A 73 6.27 11.00 -5.16
C ASN A 73 6.95 11.81 -6.27
N ASP A 74 7.51 12.95 -5.94
CA ASP A 74 8.24 13.80 -6.89
C ASP A 74 9.73 13.44 -6.99
N GLY A 75 10.20 12.48 -6.18
CA GLY A 75 11.59 12.03 -6.15
C GLY A 75 12.51 12.97 -5.37
N VAL A 76 11.95 13.99 -4.70
CA VAL A 76 12.74 14.93 -3.90
C VAL A 76 12.92 14.38 -2.48
N VAL A 77 14.03 13.74 -2.26
CA VAL A 77 14.39 13.12 -0.98
C VAL A 77 15.13 14.08 -0.07
N VAL A 78 15.04 13.87 1.24
CA VAL A 78 15.84 14.61 2.22
C VAL A 78 17.32 14.31 2.00
N ASP A 79 18.08 15.32 1.61
CA ASP A 79 19.50 15.24 1.35
C ASP A 79 20.27 16.43 1.94
N ASP A 80 21.53 16.62 1.54
CA ASP A 80 22.40 17.69 2.05
C ASP A 80 21.96 19.10 1.64
N THR A 81 21.07 19.23 0.64
CA THR A 81 20.59 20.52 0.14
C THR A 81 19.39 21.05 0.92
N TRP A 82 18.79 20.22 1.76
CA TRP A 82 17.63 20.64 2.57
C TRP A 82 18.05 21.66 3.64
N PRO A 83 17.10 22.47 4.14
CA PRO A 83 17.37 23.42 5.20
C PRO A 83 18.03 22.76 6.42
N THR A 84 19.03 23.41 6.98
CA THR A 84 19.80 22.91 8.15
C THR A 84 19.40 23.60 9.44
N THR A 85 18.49 24.57 9.37
CA THR A 85 17.96 25.32 10.50
C THR A 85 16.46 25.16 10.58
N ASP A 86 15.92 25.32 11.78
CA ASP A 86 14.51 25.14 12.08
C ASP A 86 13.60 26.27 11.55
N ASP A 87 14.18 27.41 11.21
CA ASP A 87 13.47 28.58 10.68
C ASP A 87 13.32 28.59 9.15
N GLN A 88 13.91 27.60 8.47
CA GLN A 88 13.85 27.53 7.02
C GLN A 88 12.57 26.86 6.52
N ASN A 89 12.00 27.49 5.50
CA ASN A 89 10.77 27.03 4.90
C ASN A 89 10.98 25.80 4.03
N VAL A 90 10.25 24.73 4.32
CA VAL A 90 10.17 23.49 3.54
C VAL A 90 8.79 23.24 2.96
N ASN A 91 7.92 24.28 2.93
CA ASN A 91 6.52 24.19 2.50
C ASN A 91 6.36 23.60 1.12
N ASP A 92 7.32 23.82 0.24
CA ASP A 92 7.32 23.34 -1.13
C ASP A 92 7.95 21.95 -1.28
N LYS A 93 8.37 21.31 -0.18
CA LYS A 93 9.13 20.06 -0.19
C LYS A 93 8.50 18.90 0.58
N VAL A 94 7.53 19.18 1.44
CA VAL A 94 6.90 18.16 2.28
C VAL A 94 5.38 18.26 2.27
N TRP A 95 4.70 17.15 2.47
CA TRP A 95 3.33 17.16 2.97
C TRP A 95 3.37 17.26 4.49
N GLY A 96 2.80 18.33 5.04
CA GLY A 96 2.80 18.57 6.47
C GLY A 96 1.42 18.95 7.00
N SER A 97 1.08 18.46 8.16
CA SER A 97 -0.24 18.67 8.80
C SER A 97 -0.19 19.62 10.00
N TRP A 98 0.73 20.58 10.00
CA TRP A 98 0.90 21.52 11.11
C TRP A 98 -0.41 22.17 11.56
N GLY A 99 -0.69 22.12 12.88
CA GLY A 99 -1.93 22.63 13.46
C GLY A 99 -3.18 21.79 13.18
N LYS A 100 -3.05 20.72 12.44
CA LYS A 100 -4.14 19.84 12.02
C LYS A 100 -3.85 18.36 12.31
N ALA A 101 -2.95 18.11 13.26
CA ALA A 101 -2.64 16.74 13.69
C ALA A 101 -3.92 16.03 14.13
N LYS A 102 -4.17 14.89 13.51
CA LYS A 102 -5.29 13.99 13.84
C LYS A 102 -4.80 12.57 13.72
N ASP A 103 -5.24 11.74 14.67
CA ASP A 103 -5.07 10.31 14.52
C ASP A 103 -5.76 9.80 13.25
N GLY A 104 -5.10 8.91 12.55
CA GLY A 104 -5.62 8.35 11.30
C GLY A 104 -5.51 9.25 10.06
N MET A 105 -4.71 10.32 10.11
CA MET A 105 -4.36 11.06 8.88
C MET A 105 -3.67 10.14 7.88
N TYR A 106 -3.90 10.36 6.58
CA TYR A 106 -3.35 9.47 5.56
C TYR A 106 -2.99 10.17 4.24
N ALA A 107 -2.05 9.59 3.53
CA ALA A 107 -1.86 9.75 2.09
C ALA A 107 -2.31 8.47 1.38
N GLN A 108 -2.79 8.59 0.15
CA GLN A 108 -3.26 7.48 -0.66
C GLN A 108 -2.73 7.59 -2.08
N TYR A 109 -2.24 6.48 -2.62
CA TYR A 109 -1.97 6.30 -4.04
C TYR A 109 -3.01 5.40 -4.68
N ASP A 110 -3.47 5.81 -5.87
CA ASP A 110 -4.28 5.00 -6.77
C ASP A 110 -3.47 4.74 -8.05
N PHE A 111 -3.30 3.47 -8.43
CA PHE A 111 -2.43 3.09 -9.55
C PHE A 111 -3.18 2.90 -10.87
N GLY A 112 -4.51 2.96 -10.86
CA GLY A 112 -5.33 2.73 -12.05
C GLY A 112 -5.39 1.26 -12.52
N GLN A 113 -4.44 0.44 -12.09
CA GLN A 113 -4.37 -1.00 -12.33
C GLN A 113 -4.06 -1.74 -11.03
N SER A 114 -4.22 -3.06 -11.03
CA SER A 114 -3.76 -3.89 -9.91
C SER A 114 -2.25 -3.94 -9.88
N VAL A 115 -1.66 -3.78 -8.70
CA VAL A 115 -0.24 -3.89 -8.42
C VAL A 115 -0.03 -4.86 -7.27
N THR A 116 1.02 -5.66 -7.34
CA THR A 116 1.43 -6.51 -6.21
C THR A 116 2.60 -5.84 -5.53
N ILE A 117 2.51 -5.66 -4.23
CA ILE A 117 3.46 -4.90 -3.43
C ILE A 117 3.88 -5.69 -2.20
N ASP A 118 5.12 -5.53 -1.77
CA ASP A 118 5.73 -6.23 -0.63
C ASP A 118 6.50 -5.33 0.34
N GLN A 119 6.72 -4.05 -0.04
CA GLN A 119 7.48 -3.13 0.78
C GLN A 119 6.99 -1.68 0.60
N SER A 120 7.11 -0.91 1.66
CA SER A 120 6.90 0.54 1.64
C SER A 120 7.93 1.27 2.49
N ARG A 121 8.23 2.51 2.11
CA ARG A 121 9.16 3.38 2.84
C ARG A 121 8.69 4.82 2.80
N ALA A 122 8.99 5.58 3.85
CA ALA A 122 8.69 7.01 3.90
C ALA A 122 9.87 7.77 4.50
N GLN A 123 10.10 8.97 4.01
CA GLN A 123 10.95 9.93 4.68
C GLN A 123 10.08 10.90 5.48
N PHE A 124 10.11 10.76 6.80
CA PHE A 124 9.52 11.74 7.70
C PHE A 124 10.48 12.87 7.96
N TRP A 125 9.96 14.06 8.17
CA TRP A 125 10.78 15.23 8.48
C TRP A 125 10.22 16.00 9.68
N ALA A 126 11.12 16.51 10.53
CA ALA A 126 10.77 17.30 11.70
C ALA A 126 11.49 18.66 11.66
N ASN A 127 10.82 19.71 12.14
CA ASN A 127 11.39 21.05 12.17
C ASN A 127 12.56 21.18 13.13
N PHE A 128 12.48 20.52 14.29
CA PHE A 128 13.34 20.80 15.46
C PHE A 128 14.13 19.58 15.87
N ALA A 129 15.15 19.83 16.70
CA ALA A 129 15.88 18.77 17.35
C ALA A 129 14.95 17.97 18.29
N GLU A 130 15.25 16.70 18.43
CA GLU A 130 14.50 15.72 19.22
C GLU A 130 14.23 16.13 20.68
N THR A 131 15.04 17.05 21.21
CA THR A 131 14.97 17.52 22.60
C THR A 131 14.22 18.83 22.78
N ASP A 132 13.69 19.42 21.70
CA ASP A 132 13.07 20.75 21.77
C ASP A 132 11.54 20.70 21.55
N ASP A 133 10.87 19.92 22.37
CA ASP A 133 9.40 19.79 22.38
C ASP A 133 8.67 21.10 22.69
N SER A 134 9.41 22.15 23.13
CA SER A 134 8.80 23.42 23.51
C SER A 134 8.40 24.29 22.33
N LYS A 135 8.93 24.02 21.12
CA LYS A 135 8.76 24.93 19.98
C LYS A 135 7.51 24.70 19.16
N GLY A 136 6.87 23.59 19.22
CA GLY A 136 5.74 23.27 18.34
C GLY A 136 6.14 23.28 16.86
N GLY A 137 5.61 22.42 16.05
CA GLY A 137 5.94 22.32 14.64
C GLY A 137 5.55 21.00 14.01
N LEU A 138 6.29 20.58 13.00
CA LEU A 138 6.15 19.27 12.38
C LEU A 138 7.10 18.28 13.04
N GLU A 139 6.62 17.08 13.27
CA GLU A 139 7.38 16.01 13.91
C GLU A 139 7.28 14.72 13.10
N VAL A 140 8.14 13.75 13.37
CA VAL A 140 7.93 12.39 12.88
C VAL A 140 6.70 11.81 13.57
N PRO A 141 5.93 10.94 12.91
CA PRO A 141 4.75 10.34 13.54
C PRO A 141 5.16 9.40 14.68
N ASP A 142 4.31 9.31 15.71
CA ASP A 142 4.46 8.30 16.78
C ASP A 142 4.39 6.88 16.24
N ALA A 143 3.56 6.68 15.21
CA ALA A 143 3.42 5.43 14.49
C ALA A 143 2.92 5.67 13.06
N TRP A 144 3.15 4.69 12.21
CA TRP A 144 2.61 4.67 10.86
C TRP A 144 2.29 3.24 10.45
N LYS A 145 1.41 3.10 9.47
CA LYS A 145 1.08 1.80 8.89
C LYS A 145 0.67 1.92 7.44
N ILE A 146 0.74 0.80 6.73
CA ILE A 146 0.27 0.67 5.35
C ILE A 146 -1.05 -0.08 5.35
N GLN A 147 -2.00 0.46 4.59
CA GLN A 147 -3.27 -0.20 4.29
C GLN A 147 -3.42 -0.38 2.79
N TYR A 148 -4.06 -1.45 2.40
CA TYR A 148 -4.43 -1.72 1.01
C TYR A 148 -5.94 -1.82 0.86
N LEU A 149 -6.44 -1.44 -0.32
CA LEU A 149 -7.85 -1.60 -0.67
C LEU A 149 -8.08 -3.05 -1.12
N ALA A 150 -8.80 -3.81 -0.31
CA ALA A 150 -9.16 -5.19 -0.62
C ALA A 150 -10.25 -5.27 -1.70
N GLU A 151 -10.42 -6.43 -2.31
CA GLU A 151 -11.45 -6.68 -3.36
C GLU A 151 -12.87 -6.40 -2.88
N ASP A 152 -13.14 -6.58 -1.59
CA ASP A 152 -14.44 -6.29 -0.97
C ASP A 152 -14.69 -4.77 -0.74
N GLY A 153 -13.75 -3.92 -1.17
CA GLY A 153 -13.82 -2.47 -1.00
C GLY A 153 -13.43 -1.97 0.40
N SER A 154 -13.03 -2.85 1.30
CA SER A 154 -12.57 -2.46 2.64
C SER A 154 -11.07 -2.16 2.67
N TRP A 155 -10.66 -1.23 3.55
CA TRP A 155 -9.26 -1.00 3.84
C TRP A 155 -8.77 -2.00 4.88
N LYS A 156 -7.67 -2.68 4.58
CA LYS A 156 -7.04 -3.67 5.47
C LYS A 156 -5.58 -3.31 5.71
N ASP A 157 -5.11 -3.53 6.93
CA ASP A 157 -3.70 -3.39 7.26
C ASP A 157 -2.91 -4.50 6.54
N VAL A 158 -1.73 -4.17 6.02
CA VAL A 158 -0.79 -5.19 5.54
C VAL A 158 -0.30 -6.04 6.72
N GLU A 159 0.14 -7.26 6.45
CA GLU A 159 0.75 -8.13 7.47
C GLU A 159 2.28 -7.96 7.43
N PRO A 160 2.88 -7.20 8.37
CA PRO A 160 4.31 -6.96 8.37
C PRO A 160 5.09 -8.26 8.57
N THR A 161 6.23 -8.37 7.89
CA THR A 161 7.24 -9.43 8.12
C THR A 161 8.38 -8.95 8.98
N GLU A 162 8.52 -7.64 9.11
CA GLU A 162 9.47 -6.94 9.96
C GLU A 162 8.77 -5.75 10.63
N ASP A 163 9.27 -5.32 11.77
CA ASP A 163 8.71 -4.16 12.48
C ASP A 163 8.83 -2.88 11.65
N TYR A 164 7.84 -2.00 11.78
CA TYR A 164 7.91 -0.66 11.22
C TYR A 164 9.07 0.11 11.85
N THR A 165 9.95 0.66 11.04
CA THR A 165 10.99 1.57 11.52
C THR A 165 10.52 3.01 11.47
N VAL A 166 11.07 3.87 12.33
CA VAL A 166 10.89 5.32 12.29
C VAL A 166 12.24 5.98 12.30
N VAL A 167 12.57 6.69 11.22
CA VAL A 167 13.80 7.47 11.10
C VAL A 167 13.45 8.96 11.10
N ARG A 168 14.07 9.69 12.01
CA ARG A 168 13.85 11.12 12.13
C ARG A 168 14.83 11.88 11.24
N ASN A 169 14.31 12.58 10.25
CA ASN A 169 15.07 13.55 9.48
C ASN A 169 14.74 14.96 10.01
N SER A 170 15.69 15.62 10.61
CA SER A 170 15.54 16.99 11.13
C SER A 170 16.78 17.82 10.86
N PRO A 171 16.71 19.15 10.97
CA PRO A 171 17.90 20.00 10.82
C PRO A 171 19.04 19.59 11.75
N ALA A 172 18.76 19.20 12.98
CA ALA A 172 19.76 18.72 13.93
C ALA A 172 20.34 17.36 13.53
N SER A 173 19.52 16.47 13.01
CA SER A 173 19.96 15.15 12.55
C SER A 173 20.88 15.23 11.33
N ARG A 174 20.81 16.31 10.56
CA ARG A 174 21.64 16.48 9.37
C ARG A 174 23.05 16.92 9.64
N ALA A 175 23.34 17.39 10.84
CA ALA A 175 24.70 17.57 11.30
C ALA A 175 25.42 16.23 11.52
N ASP A 176 24.65 15.16 11.68
CA ASP A 176 25.12 13.79 11.81
C ASP A 176 24.85 13.05 10.49
N THR A 177 25.89 12.56 9.82
CA THR A 177 25.82 12.01 8.47
C THR A 177 24.96 10.73 8.35
N ASP A 178 24.62 10.13 9.47
CA ASP A 178 23.85 8.86 9.53
C ASP A 178 22.34 9.06 9.63
N ALA A 179 21.86 10.28 9.79
CA ALA A 179 20.46 10.55 10.11
C ALA A 179 19.53 10.79 8.91
N LYS A 180 20.02 10.60 7.69
CA LYS A 180 19.21 10.66 6.47
C LYS A 180 18.73 9.26 6.14
N GLY A 181 17.51 8.96 6.49
CA GLY A 181 17.06 7.60 6.35
C GLY A 181 15.59 7.49 5.95
N TRP A 182 15.31 6.31 5.49
CA TRP A 182 13.97 5.86 5.21
C TRP A 182 13.42 5.11 6.43
N SER A 183 12.25 5.49 6.85
CA SER A 183 11.39 4.63 7.65
C SER A 183 10.79 3.59 6.72
N ALA A 184 10.89 2.31 7.03
CA ALA A 184 10.52 1.25 6.11
C ALA A 184 9.75 0.13 6.80
N VAL A 185 9.05 -0.64 6.00
CA VAL A 185 8.36 -1.87 6.37
C VAL A 185 8.34 -2.83 5.20
N THR A 186 8.63 -4.11 5.46
CA THR A 186 8.36 -5.23 4.57
C THR A 186 7.16 -6.00 5.08
N PHE A 187 6.36 -6.54 4.17
CA PHE A 187 5.14 -7.26 4.52
C PHE A 187 4.84 -8.38 3.52
N LYS A 188 3.94 -9.27 3.88
CA LYS A 188 3.47 -10.30 2.95
C LYS A 188 2.88 -9.62 1.72
N PRO A 189 3.23 -10.09 0.51
CA PRO A 189 2.74 -9.49 -0.71
C PRO A 189 1.21 -9.34 -0.73
N VAL A 190 0.73 -8.18 -1.17
CA VAL A 190 -0.68 -7.90 -1.37
C VAL A 190 -0.91 -7.33 -2.76
N THR A 191 -1.99 -7.76 -3.41
CA THR A 191 -2.42 -7.24 -4.71
C THR A 191 -3.57 -6.27 -4.50
N THR A 192 -3.42 -5.05 -5.01
CA THR A 192 -4.38 -3.98 -4.81
C THR A 192 -4.31 -2.94 -5.93
N LYS A 193 -5.32 -2.07 -5.99
CA LYS A 193 -5.31 -0.87 -6.86
C LYS A 193 -4.95 0.40 -6.10
N SER A 194 -5.03 0.36 -4.77
CA SER A 194 -4.86 1.56 -3.94
C SER A 194 -4.23 1.22 -2.60
N LEU A 195 -3.30 2.09 -2.18
CA LEU A 195 -2.64 2.02 -0.88
C LEU A 195 -2.85 3.28 -0.07
N ARG A 196 -2.76 3.14 1.24
CA ARG A 196 -2.66 4.26 2.18
C ARG A 196 -1.45 4.14 3.08
N LEU A 197 -0.75 5.25 3.22
CA LEU A 197 0.16 5.54 4.32
C LEU A 197 -0.68 6.23 5.40
N VAL A 198 -0.94 5.53 6.50
CA VAL A 198 -1.73 6.06 7.62
C VAL A 198 -0.78 6.43 8.75
N LEU A 199 -0.93 7.64 9.28
CA LEU A 199 -0.05 8.20 10.30
C LEU A 199 -0.80 8.37 11.61
N THR A 200 -0.12 8.07 12.72
CA THR A 200 -0.47 8.54 14.07
C THR A 200 0.46 9.69 14.39
N PRO A 201 0.00 10.94 14.32
CA PRO A 201 0.85 12.09 14.57
C PRO A 201 1.38 12.11 16.00
N TYR A 202 2.53 12.72 16.18
CA TYR A 202 3.11 12.96 17.48
C TYR A 202 2.15 13.74 18.41
N THR A 203 1.97 13.24 19.60
CA THR A 203 0.99 13.76 20.57
C THR A 203 1.60 14.55 21.71
N GLY A 204 2.92 14.72 21.77
CA GLY A 204 3.65 15.42 22.83
C GLY A 204 3.27 16.90 22.97
N SER A 205 2.67 17.49 21.92
CA SER A 205 2.11 18.85 21.96
C SER A 205 0.85 18.96 21.09
N SER A 206 -0.12 19.74 21.52
CA SER A 206 -1.40 19.94 20.82
C SER A 206 -1.29 20.67 19.47
N THR A 207 -0.13 21.22 19.15
CA THR A 207 0.10 22.01 17.93
C THR A 207 0.96 21.28 16.89
N PHE A 208 1.45 20.10 17.21
CA PHE A 208 2.27 19.34 16.29
C PHE A 208 1.44 18.68 15.18
N GLY A 209 2.11 18.45 14.09
CA GLY A 209 1.64 17.66 12.96
C GLY A 209 2.75 16.72 12.52
N ALA A 210 2.47 15.86 11.57
CA ALA A 210 3.47 15.06 10.91
C ALA A 210 3.90 15.67 9.58
N ALA A 211 5.10 15.37 9.12
CA ALA A 211 5.56 15.73 7.78
C ALA A 211 6.18 14.53 7.07
N VAL A 212 5.81 14.39 5.80
CA VAL A 212 6.33 13.37 4.88
C VAL A 212 6.96 14.08 3.69
N ALA A 213 8.23 13.81 3.46
CA ALA A 213 8.96 14.35 2.31
C ALA A 213 8.76 13.48 1.07
N GLU A 214 8.82 12.16 1.22
CA GLU A 214 8.66 11.21 0.13
C GLU A 214 8.04 9.91 0.67
N TRP A 215 7.20 9.27 -0.15
CA TRP A 215 6.60 7.99 0.17
C TRP A 215 6.76 7.01 -0.99
N GLY A 216 7.62 6.01 -0.79
CA GLY A 216 7.92 4.98 -1.76
C GLY A 216 7.13 3.71 -1.53
N VAL A 217 6.77 3.07 -2.64
CA VAL A 217 6.05 1.78 -2.70
C VAL A 217 6.80 0.85 -3.64
N HIS A 218 7.13 -0.35 -3.18
CA HIS A 218 7.83 -1.33 -3.98
C HIS A 218 6.87 -2.35 -4.57
N GLY A 219 6.81 -2.37 -5.89
CA GLY A 219 6.05 -3.33 -6.68
C GLY A 219 6.90 -4.55 -7.04
N ILE A 220 6.24 -5.69 -7.07
CA ILE A 220 6.83 -6.95 -7.53
C ILE A 220 5.98 -7.54 -8.65
N ASP A 221 6.60 -8.38 -9.49
CA ASP A 221 5.84 -9.20 -10.41
C ASP A 221 4.96 -10.16 -9.58
N GLY A 222 3.65 -10.02 -9.74
CA GLY A 222 2.66 -10.77 -8.97
C GLY A 222 2.61 -12.27 -9.29
N THR A 223 3.57 -12.76 -10.03
CA THR A 223 3.78 -14.21 -10.15
C THR A 223 4.23 -14.72 -8.79
N GLU A 224 3.27 -15.26 -8.03
CA GLU A 224 3.59 -16.02 -6.83
C GLU A 224 4.66 -17.06 -7.22
N PRO A 225 5.82 -17.11 -6.52
CA PRO A 225 6.79 -18.14 -6.80
C PRO A 225 6.04 -19.48 -6.70
N GLU A 226 6.01 -20.24 -7.80
CA GLU A 226 5.35 -21.54 -7.79
C GLU A 226 5.78 -22.25 -6.50
N PRO A 227 4.83 -22.72 -5.66
CA PRO A 227 5.18 -23.39 -4.43
C PRO A 227 6.16 -24.50 -4.79
N THR A 228 7.38 -24.39 -4.28
CA THR A 228 8.43 -25.39 -4.52
C THR A 228 7.79 -26.75 -4.35
N PRO A 229 7.80 -27.63 -5.34
CA PRO A 229 7.12 -28.91 -5.25
C PRO A 229 7.57 -29.60 -3.98
N VAL A 230 6.67 -29.74 -3.02
CA VAL A 230 6.99 -30.44 -1.78
C VAL A 230 7.35 -31.87 -2.16
N ASP A 231 8.58 -32.25 -1.89
CA ASP A 231 9.02 -33.66 -2.11
C ASP A 231 8.19 -34.58 -1.24
N LYS A 232 7.19 -35.19 -1.84
CA LYS A 232 6.28 -36.16 -1.19
C LYS A 232 6.83 -37.58 -1.21
N THR A 233 8.07 -37.79 -1.66
CA THR A 233 8.67 -39.11 -1.82
C THR A 233 8.73 -39.86 -0.47
N ALA A 234 9.11 -39.17 0.60
CA ALA A 234 9.15 -39.76 1.93
C ALA A 234 7.74 -40.13 2.43
N LEU A 235 6.75 -39.29 2.20
CA LEU A 235 5.35 -39.58 2.57
C LEU A 235 4.78 -40.75 1.76
N LYS A 236 5.06 -40.81 0.47
CA LYS A 236 4.66 -41.92 -0.38
C LYS A 236 5.30 -43.22 0.06
N SER A 237 6.60 -43.20 0.35
CA SER A 237 7.34 -44.38 0.87
C SER A 237 6.78 -44.88 2.20
N ALA A 238 6.45 -43.96 3.12
CA ALA A 238 5.82 -44.33 4.40
C ALA A 238 4.43 -44.95 4.19
N LEU A 239 3.62 -44.40 3.27
CA LEU A 239 2.31 -44.92 2.94
C LEU A 239 2.39 -46.30 2.29
N ASP A 240 3.31 -46.52 1.35
CA ASP A 240 3.54 -47.83 0.70
C ASP A 240 3.99 -48.88 1.70
N THR A 241 4.84 -48.50 2.66
CA THR A 241 5.27 -49.37 3.78
C THR A 241 4.09 -49.75 4.70
N ALA A 242 3.26 -48.77 5.07
CA ALA A 242 2.06 -48.99 5.90
C ALA A 242 1.05 -49.92 5.20
N ASN A 243 0.83 -49.74 3.91
CA ASN A 243 -0.05 -50.59 3.11
C ASN A 243 0.50 -52.02 2.97
N GLY A 244 1.83 -52.16 2.84
CA GLY A 244 2.50 -53.48 2.82
C GLY A 244 2.36 -54.23 4.13
N LEU A 245 2.42 -53.56 5.26
CA LEU A 245 2.22 -54.15 6.59
C LEU A 245 0.78 -54.60 6.83
N SER A 246 -0.20 -53.95 6.26
CA SER A 246 -1.62 -54.29 6.38
C SER A 246 -1.97 -55.60 5.67
N LEU A 247 -1.20 -56.00 4.66
CA LEU A 247 -1.43 -57.25 3.89
C LEU A 247 -0.82 -58.51 4.57
N ILE A 248 0.10 -58.35 5.53
CA ILE A 248 0.77 -59.46 6.20
C ILE A 248 -0.04 -60.02 7.38
N HIS A 249 -1.09 -59.33 7.82
CA HIS A 249 -1.87 -59.70 9.03
C HIS A 249 -3.18 -60.45 8.72
N ILE A 250 -3.41 -60.93 7.50
CA ILE A 250 -4.58 -61.73 7.13
C ILE A 250 -4.11 -63.06 6.56
N SER A 251 -3.52 -63.88 7.42
CA SER A 251 -3.22 -65.30 7.15
C SER A 251 -3.56 -66.12 8.36
#